data_fc32280ab02d0a7a136e8ba239dd7dd2
#
_entry.id   fc32280ab02d0a7a136e8ba239dd7dd2
#
_cell.length_a   1.000
_cell.length_b   1.000
_cell.length_c   1.000
_cell.angle_alpha   90.00
_cell.angle_beta   90.00
_cell.angle_gamma   90.00
#
_symmetry.space_group_name_H-M   'P 1'
#
loop_
_entity.id
_entity.type
_entity.pdbx_description
1 polymer ?
#
loop_
_entity_poly.entity_id
_entity_poly.type
_entity_poly.pdbx_seq_one_letter_code
_entity_poly.pdbx_strand_id
1 'polypeptide(L)'
;MSFFNFNIKQRLIDLLPPDKRYTTNIALAQSLLSSLQWLRDKLFDSYYEGSAASDYATGVYNYLDEVKYNKKIYLSLIDNNTDLPTTNNWILILNTFIGVKERLSYNGQKIILEYALNKQFESTFRQPPNTGDIYITRISSVLNGFFIGETEPYCSSIGQTTASDYIGSNTLYVYLHNFQVNIPLGTLDISIDSNYKAVAAFINQYIPLGLKFTIVNY
;
A
#
# COMPACT_ATOMS: atom_id res chain seq x y z
N MET A 1 2.33 -9.09 -20.51
CA MET A 1 1.62 -8.20 -21.45
C MET A 1 0.42 -7.62 -20.71
N SER A 2 0.32 -6.30 -20.63
CA SER A 2 -0.87 -5.66 -20.06
C SER A 2 -2.06 -5.93 -21.00
N PHE A 3 -3.18 -6.40 -20.45
CA PHE A 3 -4.43 -6.60 -21.21
C PHE A 3 -4.95 -5.30 -21.85
N PHE A 4 -4.48 -4.17 -21.36
CA PHE A 4 -4.88 -2.83 -21.81
C PHE A 4 -3.90 -2.21 -22.81
N ASN A 5 -2.82 -2.90 -23.18
CA ASN A 5 -1.83 -2.37 -24.11
C ASN A 5 -2.27 -2.53 -25.58
N PHE A 6 -3.30 -1.81 -25.98
CA PHE A 6 -3.69 -1.67 -27.36
C PHE A 6 -3.65 -0.20 -27.79
N ASN A 7 -3.11 0.04 -28.95
CA ASN A 7 -3.05 1.38 -29.54
C ASN A 7 -4.37 1.67 -30.25
N ILE A 8 -5.17 2.56 -29.65
CA ILE A 8 -6.50 2.94 -30.20
C ILE A 8 -6.34 3.53 -31.60
N LYS A 9 -5.28 4.35 -31.83
CA LYS A 9 -5.02 4.97 -33.14
C LYS A 9 -4.75 3.93 -34.22
N GLN A 10 -3.96 2.90 -33.89
CA GLN A 10 -3.67 1.82 -34.85
C GLN A 10 -4.91 0.97 -35.12
N ARG A 11 -5.64 0.61 -34.10
CA ARG A 11 -6.89 -0.14 -34.23
C ARG A 11 -7.96 0.59 -35.04
N LEU A 12 -8.01 1.92 -34.90
CA LEU A 12 -8.89 2.74 -35.73
C LEU A 12 -8.60 2.58 -37.23
N ILE A 13 -7.32 2.64 -37.60
CA ILE A 13 -6.90 2.47 -39.01
C ILE A 13 -7.28 1.09 -39.52
N ASP A 14 -7.11 0.05 -38.69
CA ASP A 14 -7.47 -1.32 -39.04
C ASP A 14 -8.96 -1.50 -39.23
N LEU A 15 -9.79 -0.79 -38.47
CA LEU A 15 -11.25 -0.86 -38.52
C LEU A 15 -11.88 -0.04 -39.68
N LEU A 16 -11.16 0.96 -40.19
CA LEU A 16 -11.67 1.75 -41.31
C LEU A 16 -11.66 0.93 -42.60
N PRO A 17 -12.77 0.94 -43.37
CA PRO A 17 -12.81 0.35 -44.68
C PRO A 17 -11.70 0.92 -45.59
N PRO A 18 -11.09 0.11 -46.47
CA PRO A 18 -9.96 0.55 -47.30
C PRO A 18 -10.26 1.82 -48.12
N ASP A 19 -11.47 1.97 -48.63
CA ASP A 19 -11.96 3.11 -49.41
C ASP A 19 -12.11 4.40 -48.56
N LYS A 20 -12.09 4.29 -47.24
CA LYS A 20 -12.19 5.42 -46.30
C LYS A 20 -10.88 5.79 -45.63
N ARG A 21 -9.78 5.10 -45.95
CA ARG A 21 -8.46 5.31 -45.31
C ARG A 21 -7.70 6.53 -45.90
N TYR A 22 -8.41 7.61 -46.17
CA TYR A 22 -7.79 8.88 -46.54
C TYR A 22 -7.19 9.55 -45.31
N THR A 23 -6.10 10.28 -45.53
CA THR A 23 -5.35 10.97 -44.44
C THR A 23 -6.27 11.89 -43.61
N THR A 24 -7.20 12.60 -44.27
CA THR A 24 -8.17 13.49 -43.63
C THR A 24 -9.15 12.73 -42.74
N ASN A 25 -9.65 11.62 -43.18
CA ASN A 25 -10.62 10.78 -42.42
C ASN A 25 -9.89 10.15 -41.21
N ILE A 26 -8.66 9.68 -41.41
CA ILE A 26 -7.83 9.14 -40.32
C ILE A 26 -7.54 10.21 -39.29
N ALA A 27 -7.14 11.41 -39.71
CA ALA A 27 -6.85 12.52 -38.82
C ALA A 27 -8.08 12.96 -38.01
N LEU A 28 -9.25 13.07 -38.66
CA LEU A 28 -10.50 13.38 -37.99
C LEU A 28 -10.86 12.32 -36.95
N ALA A 29 -10.81 11.05 -37.33
CA ALA A 29 -11.14 9.97 -36.44
C ALA A 29 -10.12 9.83 -35.28
N GLN A 30 -8.83 10.06 -35.51
CA GLN A 30 -7.80 10.11 -34.46
C GLN A 30 -8.03 11.28 -33.49
N SER A 31 -8.45 12.45 -33.99
CA SER A 31 -8.79 13.59 -33.15
C SER A 31 -9.96 13.27 -32.23
N LEU A 32 -11.01 12.66 -32.75
CA LEU A 32 -12.18 12.25 -31.96
C LEU A 32 -11.82 11.21 -30.89
N LEU A 33 -10.90 10.31 -31.18
CA LEU A 33 -10.49 9.23 -30.26
C LEU A 33 -9.30 9.62 -29.36
N SER A 34 -8.75 10.80 -29.54
CA SER A 34 -7.60 11.26 -28.71
C SER A 34 -7.94 11.32 -27.22
N SER A 35 -9.17 11.70 -26.88
CA SER A 35 -9.66 11.72 -25.50
C SER A 35 -9.75 10.32 -24.88
N LEU A 36 -10.12 9.31 -25.66
CA LEU A 36 -10.15 7.92 -25.22
C LEU A 36 -8.73 7.37 -25.02
N GLN A 37 -7.80 7.73 -25.90
CA GLN A 37 -6.41 7.35 -25.77
C GLN A 37 -5.82 7.97 -24.49
N TRP A 38 -6.07 9.25 -24.25
CA TRP A 38 -5.66 9.95 -23.04
C TRP A 38 -6.22 9.30 -21.77
N LEU A 39 -7.53 9.00 -21.78
CA LEU A 39 -8.21 8.33 -20.67
C LEU A 39 -7.55 6.97 -20.35
N ARG A 40 -7.23 6.20 -21.40
CA ARG A 40 -6.52 4.94 -21.25
C ARG A 40 -5.16 5.13 -20.61
N ASP A 41 -4.35 6.01 -21.18
CA ASP A 41 -2.96 6.21 -20.76
C ASP A 41 -2.89 6.77 -19.33
N LYS A 42 -3.78 7.69 -18.97
CA LYS A 42 -3.75 8.35 -17.66
C LYS A 42 -4.48 7.59 -16.57
N LEU A 43 -5.63 7.00 -16.85
CA LEU A 43 -6.41 6.30 -15.83
C LEU A 43 -6.08 4.80 -15.78
N PHE A 44 -6.10 4.10 -16.91
CA PHE A 44 -5.92 2.66 -16.88
C PHE A 44 -4.48 2.23 -16.73
N ASP A 45 -3.55 2.82 -17.49
CA ASP A 45 -2.15 2.44 -17.42
C ASP A 45 -1.53 2.90 -16.09
N SER A 46 -1.80 4.12 -15.64
CA SER A 46 -1.35 4.62 -14.34
C SER A 46 -2.00 3.87 -13.17
N TYR A 47 -3.27 3.45 -13.29
CA TYR A 47 -3.91 2.62 -12.28
C TYR A 47 -3.29 1.24 -12.19
N TYR A 48 -2.93 0.64 -13.33
CA TYR A 48 -2.38 -0.72 -13.37
C TYR A 48 -0.90 -0.77 -13.01
N GLU A 49 -0.05 0.07 -13.64
CA GLU A 49 1.40 0.06 -13.42
C GLU A 49 1.84 0.95 -12.25
N GLY A 50 1.01 1.90 -11.83
CA GLY A 50 1.34 2.93 -10.85
C GLY A 50 1.78 4.24 -11.50
N SER A 51 1.79 5.32 -10.74
CA SER A 51 2.18 6.64 -11.22
C SER A 51 3.60 6.99 -10.79
N ALA A 52 4.39 7.51 -11.72
CA ALA A 52 5.71 8.07 -11.49
C ALA A 52 5.69 9.60 -11.30
N ALA A 53 4.51 10.19 -11.01
CA ALA A 53 4.39 11.61 -10.76
C ALA A 53 5.33 12.08 -9.64
N SER A 54 5.96 13.25 -9.84
CA SER A 54 6.81 13.87 -8.84
C SER A 54 6.01 14.33 -7.61
N ASP A 55 6.67 14.42 -6.47
CA ASP A 55 6.07 15.03 -5.29
C ASP A 55 5.70 16.48 -5.57
N TYR A 56 4.55 16.90 -5.04
CA TYR A 56 4.13 18.29 -5.11
C TYR A 56 5.16 19.18 -4.41
N ALA A 57 5.63 20.18 -5.13
CA ALA A 57 6.45 21.27 -4.60
C ALA A 57 5.74 22.61 -4.88
N THR A 58 6.00 23.62 -4.08
CA THR A 58 5.48 24.96 -4.36
C THR A 58 6.07 25.44 -5.69
N GLY A 59 5.21 25.63 -6.69
CA GLY A 59 5.63 25.97 -8.05
C GLY A 59 4.44 26.27 -8.95
N VAL A 60 4.72 26.39 -10.24
CA VAL A 60 3.72 26.63 -11.29
C VAL A 60 3.52 25.33 -12.05
N TYR A 61 2.29 24.88 -12.16
CA TYR A 61 1.90 23.69 -12.89
C TYR A 61 1.00 24.04 -14.07
N ASN A 62 1.19 23.37 -15.18
CA ASN A 62 0.36 23.57 -16.35
C ASN A 62 -0.83 22.64 -16.38
N TYR A 63 -1.74 22.90 -17.29
CA TYR A 63 -2.88 22.01 -17.55
C TYR A 63 -2.41 20.58 -17.85
N LEU A 64 -2.99 19.60 -17.16
CA LEU A 64 -2.67 18.17 -17.22
C LEU A 64 -1.32 17.77 -16.59
N ASP A 65 -0.66 18.62 -15.84
CA ASP A 65 0.47 18.21 -15.02
C ASP A 65 0.01 17.32 -13.86
N GLU A 66 0.74 16.24 -13.64
CA GLU A 66 0.48 15.29 -12.55
C GLU A 66 1.43 15.51 -11.39
N VAL A 67 0.88 15.51 -10.19
CA VAL A 67 1.67 15.59 -8.96
C VAL A 67 1.21 14.56 -7.93
N LYS A 68 2.15 14.10 -7.13
CA LYS A 68 1.87 13.28 -5.95
C LYS A 68 1.77 14.18 -4.73
N TYR A 69 0.62 14.15 -4.07
CA TYR A 69 0.38 14.88 -2.83
C TYR A 69 -0.39 13.99 -1.85
N ASN A 70 0.14 13.87 -0.63
CA ASN A 70 -0.42 12.98 0.40
C ASN A 70 -0.65 11.54 -0.11
N LYS A 71 0.32 11.00 -0.86
CA LYS A 71 0.29 9.64 -1.45
C LYS A 71 -0.80 9.41 -2.49
N LYS A 72 -1.45 10.46 -2.93
CA LYS A 72 -2.48 10.47 -3.96
C LYS A 72 -1.97 11.21 -5.18
N ILE A 73 -2.51 10.88 -6.35
CA ILE A 73 -2.15 11.52 -7.60
C ILE A 73 -3.24 12.50 -8.01
N TYR A 74 -2.82 13.72 -8.23
CA TYR A 74 -3.67 14.82 -8.68
C TYR A 74 -3.22 15.32 -10.04
N LEU A 75 -4.18 15.82 -10.82
CA LEU A 75 -3.99 16.42 -12.13
C LEU A 75 -4.42 17.87 -12.08
N SER A 76 -3.61 18.77 -12.62
CA SER A 76 -3.96 20.19 -12.75
C SER A 76 -5.01 20.41 -13.85
N LEU A 77 -6.05 21.18 -13.54
CA LEU A 77 -7.14 21.52 -14.47
C LEU A 77 -6.95 22.87 -15.19
N ILE A 78 -5.94 23.62 -14.80
CA ILE A 78 -5.67 24.95 -15.34
C ILE A 78 -4.17 25.14 -15.63
N ASP A 79 -3.85 26.05 -16.54
CA ASP A 79 -2.49 26.52 -16.74
C ASP A 79 -2.07 27.49 -15.63
N ASN A 80 -0.76 27.53 -15.37
CA ASN A 80 -0.18 28.38 -14.33
C ASN A 80 -0.79 28.16 -12.94
N ASN A 81 -1.13 26.95 -12.62
CA ASN A 81 -1.71 26.58 -11.34
C ASN A 81 -0.65 26.63 -10.24
N THR A 82 -0.90 27.44 -9.22
CA THR A 82 -0.03 27.57 -8.03
C THR A 82 -0.71 27.08 -6.76
N ASP A 83 -1.94 26.58 -6.87
CA ASP A 83 -2.75 26.16 -5.75
C ASP A 83 -2.34 24.80 -5.19
N LEU A 84 -2.71 24.55 -3.95
CA LEU A 84 -2.56 23.23 -3.33
C LEU A 84 -3.44 22.19 -4.03
N PRO A 85 -2.96 20.93 -4.16
CA PRO A 85 -3.71 19.86 -4.81
C PRO A 85 -5.08 19.49 -4.19
N THR A 86 -5.46 20.14 -3.11
CA THR A 86 -6.77 19.97 -2.46
C THR A 86 -7.83 20.97 -2.91
N THR A 87 -7.48 21.90 -3.77
CA THR A 87 -8.41 22.92 -4.29
C THR A 87 -9.16 22.44 -5.54
N ASN A 88 -10.18 23.21 -5.97
CA ASN A 88 -10.99 22.88 -7.14
C ASN A 88 -10.23 22.92 -8.48
N ASN A 89 -9.01 23.49 -8.49
CA ASN A 89 -8.14 23.56 -9.66
C ASN A 89 -7.36 22.27 -9.90
N TRP A 90 -7.57 21.26 -9.04
CA TRP A 90 -7.00 19.93 -9.15
C TRP A 90 -8.06 18.86 -9.11
N ILE A 91 -7.87 17.81 -9.85
CA ILE A 91 -8.70 16.62 -9.79
C ILE A 91 -7.90 15.43 -9.26
N LEU A 92 -8.48 14.70 -8.31
CA LEU A 92 -7.91 13.45 -7.82
C LEU A 92 -8.09 12.37 -8.90
N ILE A 93 -6.99 11.81 -9.40
CA ILE A 93 -7.01 10.70 -10.36
C ILE A 93 -6.90 9.35 -9.65
N LEU A 94 -5.92 9.21 -8.77
CA LEU A 94 -5.63 7.95 -8.08
C LEU A 94 -5.51 8.16 -6.58
N ASN A 95 -6.12 7.26 -5.82
CA ASN A 95 -6.02 7.24 -4.36
C ASN A 95 -4.68 6.68 -3.82
N THR A 96 -3.85 6.13 -4.70
CA THR A 96 -2.52 5.62 -4.38
C THR A 96 -1.62 5.70 -5.60
N PHE A 97 -0.35 5.93 -5.39
CA PHE A 97 0.65 5.93 -6.48
C PHE A 97 1.13 4.51 -6.85
N ILE A 98 0.83 3.50 -6.00
CA ILE A 98 1.20 2.11 -6.25
C ILE A 98 0.18 1.45 -7.17
N GLY A 99 0.65 0.90 -8.29
CA GLY A 99 -0.21 0.25 -9.27
C GLY A 99 -0.86 -1.04 -8.75
N VAL A 100 -1.98 -1.40 -9.35
CA VAL A 100 -2.72 -2.64 -9.01
C VAL A 100 -1.85 -3.88 -9.22
N LYS A 101 -1.07 -3.93 -10.29
CA LYS A 101 -0.16 -5.02 -10.59
C LYS A 101 0.79 -5.33 -9.43
N GLU A 102 1.36 -4.30 -8.84
CA GLU A 102 2.24 -4.45 -7.70
C GLU A 102 1.48 -4.80 -6.43
N ARG A 103 0.36 -4.13 -6.15
CA ARG A 103 -0.48 -4.42 -4.97
C ARG A 103 -0.99 -5.86 -4.93
N LEU A 104 -1.25 -6.47 -6.10
CA LEU A 104 -1.64 -7.87 -6.20
C LEU A 104 -0.52 -8.86 -5.84
N SER A 105 0.74 -8.42 -5.86
CA SER A 105 1.87 -9.22 -5.40
C SER A 105 2.07 -9.20 -3.89
N TYR A 106 1.42 -8.27 -3.21
CA TYR A 106 1.52 -8.14 -1.75
C TYR A 106 0.76 -9.26 -1.03
N ASN A 107 1.34 -9.73 0.04
CA ASN A 107 0.74 -10.76 0.89
C ASN A 107 1.24 -10.63 2.33
N GLY A 108 0.73 -11.49 3.22
CA GLY A 108 1.08 -11.49 4.64
C GLY A 108 2.46 -12.08 5.00
N GLN A 109 3.30 -12.41 4.03
CA GLN A 109 4.68 -12.83 4.32
C GLN A 109 5.48 -11.64 4.83
N LYS A 110 6.28 -11.86 5.87
CA LYS A 110 7.02 -10.81 6.57
C LYS A 110 7.77 -9.87 5.60
N ILE A 111 8.62 -10.41 4.74
CA ILE A 111 9.46 -9.62 3.82
C ILE A 111 8.61 -8.81 2.84
N ILE A 112 7.56 -9.43 2.29
CA ILE A 112 6.69 -8.78 1.31
C ILE A 112 5.86 -7.68 1.98
N LEU A 113 5.37 -7.94 3.19
CA LEU A 113 4.61 -6.94 3.96
C LEU A 113 5.50 -5.78 4.40
N GLU A 114 6.74 -6.04 4.84
CA GLU A 114 7.73 -5.00 5.13
C GLU A 114 8.01 -4.14 3.90
N TYR A 115 8.23 -4.76 2.75
CA TYR A 115 8.43 -4.04 1.49
C TYR A 115 7.22 -3.17 1.13
N ALA A 116 6.02 -3.74 1.21
CA ALA A 116 4.77 -3.03 0.92
C ALA A 116 4.54 -1.82 1.83
N LEU A 117 4.81 -1.98 3.14
CA LEU A 117 4.73 -0.89 4.11
C LEU A 117 5.75 0.21 3.83
N ASN A 118 7.02 -0.15 3.60
CA ASN A 118 8.06 0.83 3.30
C ASN A 118 7.75 1.60 2.02
N LYS A 119 7.24 0.94 0.99
CA LYS A 119 6.83 1.60 -0.24
C LYS A 119 5.60 2.49 -0.05
N GLN A 120 4.57 1.99 0.63
CA GLN A 120 3.33 2.76 0.85
C GLN A 120 3.58 4.02 1.69
N PHE A 121 4.45 3.93 2.69
CA PHE A 121 4.75 5.04 3.60
C PHE A 121 6.03 5.78 3.23
N GLU A 122 6.65 5.44 2.09
CA GLU A 122 7.81 6.13 1.50
C GLU A 122 9.03 6.18 2.43
N SER A 123 9.19 5.16 3.25
CA SER A 123 10.40 4.93 4.02
C SER A 123 11.47 4.23 3.16
N THR A 124 12.72 4.34 3.58
CA THR A 124 13.81 3.63 2.91
C THR A 124 13.78 2.16 3.30
N PHE A 125 13.62 1.27 2.33
CA PHE A 125 13.70 -0.15 2.58
C PHE A 125 15.15 -0.63 2.46
N ARG A 126 15.73 -1.04 3.57
CA ARG A 126 17.08 -1.59 3.66
C ARG A 126 17.08 -2.89 4.44
N GLN A 127 17.87 -3.84 4.02
CA GLN A 127 18.05 -5.10 4.73
C GLN A 127 19.49 -5.25 5.23
N PRO A 128 19.67 -5.80 6.40
CA PRO A 128 18.78 -6.03 7.54
C PRO A 128 18.30 -4.72 8.18
N PRO A 129 17.37 -4.77 9.15
CA PRO A 129 16.68 -3.59 9.64
C PRO A 129 17.66 -2.50 10.05
N ASN A 130 17.52 -1.35 9.43
CA ASN A 130 18.27 -0.16 9.71
C ASN A 130 17.36 0.89 10.36
N THR A 131 18.00 1.81 11.04
CA THR A 131 17.34 3.01 11.57
C THR A 131 16.70 3.76 10.40
N GLY A 132 15.38 3.78 10.36
CA GLY A 132 14.61 4.48 9.33
C GLY A 132 13.67 3.61 8.51
N ASP A 133 13.74 2.30 8.64
CA ASP A 133 12.87 1.37 7.90
C ASP A 133 11.70 0.88 8.75
N ILE A 134 10.55 0.64 8.11
CA ILE A 134 9.45 -0.08 8.74
C ILE A 134 9.81 -1.57 8.71
N TYR A 135 9.85 -2.20 9.87
CA TYR A 135 10.15 -3.61 9.97
C TYR A 135 9.21 -4.34 10.93
N ILE A 136 9.10 -5.66 10.76
CA ILE A 136 8.21 -6.50 11.52
C ILE A 136 9.03 -7.42 12.43
N THR A 137 8.70 -7.41 13.71
CA THR A 137 9.23 -8.37 14.68
C THR A 137 8.16 -9.36 15.04
N ARG A 138 8.55 -10.63 15.10
CA ARG A 138 7.67 -11.64 15.68
C ARG A 138 7.66 -11.40 17.19
N ILE A 139 6.49 -11.33 17.76
CA ILE A 139 6.36 -11.40 19.20
C ILE A 139 6.58 -12.88 19.54
N SER A 140 7.79 -13.19 20.01
CA SER A 140 8.01 -14.51 20.58
C SER A 140 7.22 -14.57 21.87
N SER A 141 6.20 -15.41 21.86
CA SER A 141 5.68 -15.87 23.10
C SER A 141 6.81 -16.46 23.92
N VAL A 142 6.96 -15.99 25.12
CA VAL A 142 7.54 -16.88 26.15
C VAL A 142 6.63 -18.11 26.11
N LEU A 143 7.14 -19.20 25.64
CA LEU A 143 6.42 -20.44 25.45
C LEU A 143 5.74 -20.81 26.76
N ASN A 144 4.45 -20.69 26.79
CA ASN A 144 3.70 -21.47 27.71
C ASN A 144 3.57 -22.85 27.08
N GLY A 145 4.64 -23.60 27.23
CA GLY A 145 4.58 -25.02 26.97
C GLY A 145 3.57 -25.64 27.94
N PHE A 146 2.93 -26.68 27.50
CA PHE A 146 2.28 -27.62 28.42
C PHE A 146 3.39 -28.23 29.28
N PHE A 147 3.42 -27.89 30.55
CA PHE A 147 4.39 -28.43 31.48
C PHE A 147 3.68 -29.43 32.39
N ILE A 148 4.25 -30.65 32.46
CA ILE A 148 3.94 -31.65 33.48
C ILE A 148 5.19 -31.74 34.33
N GLY A 149 5.14 -31.26 35.56
CA GLY A 149 6.29 -31.40 36.45
C GLY A 149 6.37 -30.33 37.52
N GLU A 150 7.25 -30.61 38.47
CA GLU A 150 7.49 -29.84 39.67
C GLU A 150 8.67 -28.89 39.45
N THR A 151 8.44 -27.62 39.25
CA THR A 151 9.44 -26.62 39.61
C THR A 151 8.84 -25.22 39.58
N GLU A 152 8.96 -24.54 40.65
CA GLU A 152 8.67 -23.13 40.73
C GLU A 152 9.66 -22.27 39.90
N PRO A 153 9.22 -21.16 39.38
CA PRO A 153 7.90 -20.52 39.53
C PRO A 153 6.94 -20.75 38.35
N TYR A 154 7.23 -21.63 37.40
CA TYR A 154 6.56 -21.67 36.10
C TYR A 154 5.97 -23.04 35.72
N CYS A 155 6.03 -24.01 36.59
CA CYS A 155 5.57 -25.38 36.28
C CYS A 155 4.41 -25.78 37.18
N SER A 156 3.39 -26.36 36.57
CA SER A 156 2.32 -27.02 37.27
C SER A 156 2.74 -28.45 37.58
N SER A 157 2.66 -28.87 38.83
CA SER A 157 2.85 -30.27 39.23
C SER A 157 1.52 -30.98 39.35
N ILE A 158 1.48 -32.23 38.93
CA ILE A 158 0.33 -33.10 39.17
C ILE A 158 0.58 -33.84 40.46
N GLY A 159 -0.27 -33.67 41.47
CA GLY A 159 -0.28 -34.49 42.67
C GLY A 159 0.35 -33.89 43.93
N GLN A 160 0.52 -32.58 44.05
CA GLN A 160 0.95 -31.95 45.30
C GLN A 160 -0.18 -31.20 46.02
N THR A 161 -0.20 -31.37 47.33
CA THR A 161 -1.31 -30.94 48.20
C THR A 161 -1.33 -29.45 48.57
N THR A 162 -0.34 -28.68 48.18
CA THR A 162 -0.20 -27.25 48.56
C THR A 162 -0.32 -26.25 47.42
N ALA A 163 -0.34 -26.71 46.19
CA ALA A 163 -0.64 -25.89 45.03
C ALA A 163 -1.80 -26.50 44.28
N SER A 164 -2.65 -25.67 43.71
CA SER A 164 -3.77 -26.15 42.89
C SER A 164 -3.20 -26.88 41.68
N ASP A 165 -3.28 -28.22 41.74
CA ASP A 165 -2.88 -29.05 40.63
C ASP A 165 -3.88 -28.87 39.49
N TYR A 166 -3.45 -28.32 38.38
CA TYR A 166 -4.27 -28.30 37.19
C TYR A 166 -3.42 -28.56 35.96
N ILE A 167 -4.01 -29.34 35.09
CA ILE A 167 -3.51 -29.50 33.74
C ILE A 167 -4.13 -28.35 32.94
N GLY A 168 -3.36 -27.32 32.70
CA GLY A 168 -3.88 -26.22 31.96
C GLY A 168 -2.76 -25.38 31.36
N SER A 169 -3.03 -24.80 30.22
CA SER A 169 -2.23 -23.69 29.76
C SER A 169 -2.49 -22.51 30.69
N ASN A 170 -1.44 -21.88 31.18
CA ASN A 170 -1.58 -20.64 31.92
C ASN A 170 -2.27 -19.60 31.06
N THR A 171 -3.56 -19.37 31.28
CA THR A 171 -4.39 -18.47 30.49
C THR A 171 -4.01 -16.99 30.62
N LEU A 172 -3.04 -16.69 31.47
CA LEU A 172 -2.53 -15.34 31.64
C LEU A 172 -1.76 -14.81 30.43
N TYR A 173 -1.42 -15.65 29.48
CA TYR A 173 -0.75 -15.22 28.26
C TYR A 173 -1.62 -15.43 27.02
N VAL A 174 -2.76 -14.77 27.02
CA VAL A 174 -3.48 -14.54 25.79
C VAL A 174 -2.57 -13.68 24.91
N TYR A 175 -2.10 -14.25 23.79
CA TYR A 175 -1.40 -13.46 22.80
C TYR A 175 -2.32 -12.35 22.32
N LEU A 176 -2.09 -11.15 22.83
CA LEU A 176 -2.80 -9.99 22.33
C LEU A 176 -2.45 -9.76 20.87
N HIS A 177 -1.21 -10.11 20.48
CA HIS A 177 -0.68 -9.85 19.14
C HIS A 177 0.28 -10.96 18.69
N ASN A 178 0.26 -11.30 17.41
CA ASN A 178 1.15 -12.28 16.79
C ASN A 178 2.48 -11.68 16.33
N PHE A 179 2.47 -10.41 15.96
CA PHE A 179 3.64 -9.68 15.52
C PHE A 179 3.52 -8.19 15.84
N GLN A 180 4.65 -7.52 15.80
CA GLN A 180 4.76 -6.09 16.02
C GLN A 180 5.34 -5.42 14.77
N VAL A 181 4.72 -4.33 14.35
CA VAL A 181 5.20 -3.46 13.28
C VAL A 181 5.87 -2.25 13.90
N ASN A 182 7.14 -2.07 13.60
CA ASN A 182 7.96 -0.99 14.11
C ASN A 182 8.09 0.09 13.04
N ILE A 183 7.68 1.31 13.36
CA ILE A 183 7.68 2.46 12.45
C ILE A 183 8.60 3.54 13.00
N PRO A 184 9.56 4.05 12.21
CA PRO A 184 10.41 5.14 12.69
C PRO A 184 9.60 6.43 12.86
N LEU A 185 9.83 7.12 13.98
CA LEU A 185 9.17 8.39 14.30
C LEU A 185 9.31 9.43 13.18
N GLY A 186 10.45 9.45 12.49
CA GLY A 186 10.71 10.36 11.37
C GLY A 186 9.89 10.10 10.13
N THR A 187 9.29 8.89 9.99
CA THR A 187 8.45 8.53 8.85
C THR A 187 6.98 8.81 9.13
N LEU A 188 6.49 8.33 10.25
CA LEU A 188 5.07 8.45 10.60
C LEU A 188 4.88 8.36 12.11
N ASP A 189 4.26 9.37 12.69
CA ASP A 189 3.90 9.38 14.09
C ASP A 189 2.56 8.66 14.31
N ILE A 190 2.59 7.49 14.95
CA ILE A 190 1.40 6.68 15.23
C ILE A 190 0.62 7.12 16.47
N SER A 191 1.10 8.09 17.25
CA SER A 191 0.30 8.71 18.32
C SER A 191 -0.90 9.46 17.74
N ILE A 192 -0.82 9.84 16.47
CA ILE A 192 -1.90 10.43 15.70
C ILE A 192 -2.83 9.32 15.21
N ASP A 193 -4.07 9.30 15.69
CA ASP A 193 -5.06 8.26 15.42
C ASP A 193 -5.31 8.01 13.90
N SER A 194 -5.28 9.06 13.08
CA SER A 194 -5.42 8.93 11.62
C SER A 194 -4.28 8.12 11.00
N ASN A 195 -3.05 8.30 11.47
CA ASN A 195 -1.88 7.60 10.99
C ASN A 195 -1.93 6.12 11.41
N TYR A 196 -2.24 5.88 12.68
CA TYR A 196 -2.43 4.52 13.19
C TYR A 196 -3.48 3.76 12.37
N LYS A 197 -4.65 4.36 12.14
CA LYS A 197 -5.74 3.79 11.34
C LYS A 197 -5.32 3.52 9.89
N ALA A 198 -4.55 4.42 9.28
CA ALA A 198 -4.07 4.24 7.91
C ALA A 198 -3.13 3.03 7.79
N VAL A 199 -2.19 2.88 8.73
CA VAL A 199 -1.28 1.73 8.77
C VAL A 199 -2.05 0.45 9.06
N ALA A 200 -2.93 0.46 10.05
CA ALA A 200 -3.73 -0.70 10.43
C ALA A 200 -4.64 -1.16 9.28
N ALA A 201 -5.29 -0.22 8.58
CA ALA A 201 -6.11 -0.52 7.41
C ALA A 201 -5.29 -1.16 6.28
N PHE A 202 -4.08 -0.66 6.05
CA PHE A 202 -3.19 -1.23 5.04
C PHE A 202 -2.76 -2.66 5.40
N ILE A 203 -2.32 -2.90 6.64
CA ILE A 203 -1.91 -4.24 7.10
C ILE A 203 -3.06 -5.22 6.97
N ASN A 204 -4.27 -4.84 7.41
CA ASN A 204 -5.45 -5.69 7.39
C ASN A 204 -5.88 -6.15 5.98
N GLN A 205 -5.43 -5.47 4.92
CA GLN A 205 -5.70 -5.91 3.54
C GLN A 205 -4.90 -7.15 3.14
N TYR A 206 -3.77 -7.42 3.80
CA TYR A 206 -2.81 -8.44 3.35
C TYR A 206 -2.60 -9.57 4.35
N ILE A 207 -2.97 -9.38 5.61
CA ILE A 207 -2.82 -10.43 6.62
C ILE A 207 -4.03 -11.38 6.64
N PRO A 208 -3.81 -12.68 6.91
CA PRO A 208 -4.89 -13.63 7.14
C PRO A 208 -5.78 -13.24 8.34
N LEU A 209 -7.06 -13.59 8.24
CA LEU A 209 -7.99 -13.44 9.34
C LEU A 209 -7.49 -14.18 10.59
N GLY A 210 -7.62 -13.53 11.74
CA GLY A 210 -7.23 -14.09 13.03
C GLY A 210 -5.82 -13.75 13.49
N LEU A 211 -4.96 -13.21 12.63
CA LEU A 211 -3.69 -12.65 13.06
C LEU A 211 -3.92 -11.27 13.68
N LYS A 212 -3.31 -11.06 14.84
CA LYS A 212 -3.32 -9.78 15.55
C LYS A 212 -1.93 -9.15 15.53
N PHE A 213 -1.89 -7.86 15.44
CA PHE A 213 -0.63 -7.10 15.43
C PHE A 213 -0.72 -5.88 16.34
N THR A 214 0.44 -5.40 16.74
CA THR A 214 0.60 -4.09 17.37
C THR A 214 1.48 -3.21 16.50
N ILE A 215 1.30 -1.92 16.58
CA ILE A 215 2.10 -0.92 15.86
C ILE A 215 2.77 -0.05 16.91
N VAL A 216 4.07 0.16 16.78
CA VAL A 216 4.85 0.99 17.71
C VAL A 216 5.77 1.92 16.92
N ASN A 217 6.05 3.09 17.47
CA ASN A 217 7.14 3.93 17.00
C ASN A 217 8.46 3.55 17.69
N TYR A 218 9.57 3.79 17.01
CA TYR A 218 10.92 3.65 17.55
C TYR A 218 11.81 4.80 17.07
#